data_ef869e6c507b74af139a85df4b4d0ca1
#
_entry.id   ef869e6c507b74af139a85df4b4d0ca1
#
_cell.length_a   1.000
_cell.length_b   1.000
_cell.length_c   1.000
_cell.angle_alpha   90.00
_cell.angle_beta   90.00
_cell.angle_gamma   90.00
#
_symmetry.space_group_name_H-M   'P 1'
#
loop_
_entity.id
_entity.type
_entity.pdbx_description
1 polymer ?
#
loop_
_entity_poly.entity_id
_entity_poly.type
_entity_poly.pdbx_seq_one_letter_code
_entity_poly.pdbx_strand_id
1 'polypeptide(L)'
;FINFNAGTEGPNMVEGRISAGVFCGSGSDIGGGASIMGTLSGGGTEVISLGRQCLLGANSGSGISLGDRCTIEAGLYVTGGTIITVLDDNKNDVRKAKARELSGQSDLLFRRNSVTGAVECLTNLSAIELNSELHS
;
A
#
# COMPACT_ATOMS: atom_id res chain seq x y z
N PHE A 1 8.91 -13.62 -5.90
CA PHE A 1 10.04 -14.09 -5.09
C PHE A 1 9.79 -13.80 -3.61
N ILE A 2 9.83 -14.84 -2.82
CA ILE A 2 9.64 -14.75 -1.36
C ILE A 2 10.97 -15.07 -0.70
N ASN A 3 11.52 -14.13 0.05
CA ASN A 3 12.84 -14.25 0.64
C ASN A 3 12.82 -15.09 1.92
N PHE A 4 14.02 -15.36 2.43
CA PHE A 4 14.22 -16.09 3.70
C PHE A 4 13.51 -15.40 4.85
N ASN A 5 12.84 -16.16 5.71
CA ASN A 5 12.04 -15.68 6.84
C ASN A 5 10.85 -14.79 6.45
N ALA A 6 10.55 -14.63 5.17
CA ALA A 6 9.30 -14.05 4.73
C ALA A 6 8.24 -15.15 4.62
N GLY A 7 6.98 -14.76 4.65
CA GLY A 7 5.91 -15.72 4.53
C GLY A 7 4.57 -15.09 4.20
N THR A 8 3.66 -15.94 3.80
CA THR A 8 2.28 -15.57 3.51
C THR A 8 1.33 -16.40 4.36
N GLU A 9 0.22 -15.77 4.76
CA GLU A 9 -0.86 -16.43 5.46
C GLU A 9 -1.89 -16.93 4.44
N GLY A 10 -1.97 -18.22 4.18
CA GLY A 10 -2.98 -18.77 3.27
C GLY A 10 -2.83 -18.34 1.80
N PRO A 11 -3.91 -18.43 0.99
CA PRO A 11 -3.84 -18.16 -0.46
C PRO A 11 -3.51 -16.69 -0.78
N ASN A 12 -2.50 -16.48 -1.62
CA ASN A 12 -2.06 -15.19 -2.10
C ASN A 12 -1.62 -15.29 -3.56
N MET A 13 -1.67 -14.15 -4.26
CA MET A 13 -1.05 -14.00 -5.58
C MET A 13 0.26 -13.24 -5.41
N VAL A 14 1.40 -13.90 -5.62
CA VAL A 14 2.71 -13.26 -5.46
C VAL A 14 3.48 -13.34 -6.78
N GLU A 15 3.45 -12.26 -7.54
CA GLU A 15 4.22 -12.10 -8.77
C GLU A 15 5.38 -11.12 -8.61
N GLY A 16 5.50 -10.51 -7.44
CA GLY A 16 6.55 -9.57 -7.09
C GLY A 16 7.52 -10.13 -6.07
N ARG A 17 8.06 -9.24 -5.24
CA ARG A 17 9.10 -9.52 -4.26
C ARG A 17 8.63 -9.31 -2.84
N ILE A 18 8.89 -10.28 -1.98
CA ILE A 18 8.70 -10.14 -0.53
C ILE A 18 10.07 -10.24 0.13
N SER A 19 10.49 -9.16 0.79
CA SER A 19 11.79 -9.10 1.46
C SER A 19 11.83 -9.97 2.71
N ALA A 20 13.04 -10.25 3.20
CA ALA A 20 13.23 -11.09 4.37
C ALA A 20 12.50 -10.53 5.60
N GLY A 21 11.86 -11.41 6.36
CA GLY A 21 11.14 -11.08 7.58
C GLY A 21 9.74 -10.52 7.39
N VAL A 22 9.34 -10.23 6.16
CA VAL A 22 8.01 -9.67 5.87
C VAL A 22 6.95 -10.76 5.88
N PHE A 23 5.80 -10.45 6.47
CA PHE A 23 4.63 -11.34 6.50
C PHE A 23 3.47 -10.69 5.74
N CYS A 24 2.83 -11.47 4.87
CA CYS A 24 1.65 -11.02 4.12
C CYS A 24 0.41 -11.78 4.58
N GLY A 25 -0.65 -11.06 4.94
CA GLY A 25 -1.95 -11.63 5.25
C GLY A 25 -2.58 -12.32 4.04
N SER A 26 -3.54 -13.20 4.28
CA SER A 26 -4.19 -13.98 3.22
C SER A 26 -5.02 -13.10 2.27
N GLY A 27 -5.15 -13.56 1.02
CA GLY A 27 -5.93 -12.88 0.00
C GLY A 27 -5.26 -11.64 -0.60
N SER A 28 -3.99 -11.40 -0.28
CA SER A 28 -3.25 -10.26 -0.84
C SER A 28 -2.71 -10.59 -2.24
N ASP A 29 -2.60 -9.55 -3.06
CA ASP A 29 -2.11 -9.64 -4.43
C ASP A 29 -0.87 -8.75 -4.58
N ILE A 30 0.28 -9.37 -4.80
CA ILE A 30 1.55 -8.68 -5.02
C ILE A 30 1.83 -8.73 -6.53
N GLY A 31 1.51 -7.65 -7.20
CA GLY A 31 1.61 -7.56 -8.66
C GLY A 31 3.01 -7.77 -9.22
N GLY A 32 3.08 -8.03 -10.51
CA GLY A 32 4.36 -8.27 -11.21
C GLY A 32 5.32 -7.10 -11.04
N GLY A 33 6.55 -7.39 -10.60
CA GLY A 33 7.55 -6.36 -10.34
C GLY A 33 7.32 -5.51 -9.09
N ALA A 34 6.25 -5.75 -8.34
CA ALA A 34 6.02 -5.06 -7.07
C ALA A 34 7.02 -5.53 -6.01
N SER A 35 7.29 -4.70 -5.02
CA SER A 35 8.31 -4.97 -4.01
C SER A 35 7.87 -4.51 -2.63
N ILE A 36 8.16 -5.33 -1.61
CA ILE A 36 7.93 -4.98 -0.22
C ILE A 36 9.29 -4.90 0.48
N MET A 37 9.59 -3.76 1.09
CA MET A 37 10.82 -3.58 1.86
C MET A 37 10.74 -4.35 3.18
N GLY A 38 11.90 -4.78 3.69
CA GLY A 38 11.94 -5.58 4.92
C GLY A 38 11.70 -4.78 6.19
N THR A 39 12.13 -3.52 6.22
CA THR A 39 11.98 -2.64 7.39
C THR A 39 11.47 -1.28 6.99
N LEU A 40 10.84 -0.58 7.94
CA LEU A 40 10.36 0.77 7.72
C LEU A 40 11.50 1.68 7.26
N SER A 41 11.37 2.28 6.09
CA SER A 41 12.39 3.16 5.52
C SER A 41 12.52 4.44 6.34
N GLY A 42 13.70 5.03 6.35
CA GLY A 42 14.00 6.23 7.13
C GLY A 42 14.60 5.96 8.50
N GLY A 43 15.23 4.80 8.70
CA GLY A 43 15.98 4.46 9.91
C GLY A 43 15.19 3.70 10.97
N GLY A 44 14.00 3.22 10.63
CA GLY A 44 13.20 2.41 11.54
C GLY A 44 13.72 0.98 11.68
N THR A 45 13.50 0.38 12.83
CA THR A 45 13.78 -1.05 13.09
C THR A 45 12.52 -1.91 12.97
N GLU A 46 11.38 -1.29 12.74
CA GLU A 46 10.10 -1.98 12.60
C GLU A 46 10.07 -2.81 11.32
N VAL A 47 9.71 -4.08 11.45
CA VAL A 47 9.55 -4.99 10.31
C VAL A 47 8.23 -4.69 9.60
N ILE A 48 8.28 -4.60 8.28
CA ILE A 48 7.10 -4.33 7.46
C ILE A 48 6.21 -5.58 7.41
N SER A 49 4.90 -5.35 7.49
CA SER A 49 3.90 -6.39 7.28
C SER A 49 2.76 -5.87 6.41
N LEU A 50 2.14 -6.78 5.67
CA LEU A 50 0.89 -6.52 4.96
C LEU A 50 -0.24 -7.28 5.65
N GLY A 51 -1.38 -6.61 5.80
CA GLY A 51 -2.60 -7.25 6.28
C GLY A 51 -3.23 -8.13 5.20
N ARG A 52 -4.49 -8.47 5.39
CA ARG A 52 -5.26 -9.32 4.48
C ARG A 52 -5.87 -8.49 3.36
N GLN A 53 -6.01 -9.12 2.19
CA GLN A 53 -6.70 -8.52 1.04
C GLN A 53 -6.08 -7.20 0.58
N CYS A 54 -4.76 -7.09 0.67
CA CYS A 54 -4.03 -5.94 0.11
C CYS A 54 -3.75 -6.16 -1.37
N LEU A 55 -3.67 -5.06 -2.12
CA LEU A 55 -3.30 -5.09 -3.53
C LEU A 55 -2.12 -4.14 -3.77
N LEU A 56 -1.00 -4.70 -4.20
CA LEU A 56 0.11 -3.91 -4.73
C LEU A 56 0.10 -4.05 -6.25
N GLY A 57 -0.19 -2.96 -6.95
CA GLY A 57 -0.21 -2.95 -8.40
C GLY A 57 1.16 -3.25 -9.00
N ALA A 58 1.21 -3.59 -10.28
CA ALA A 58 2.44 -3.93 -10.96
C ALA A 58 3.48 -2.81 -10.81
N ASN A 59 4.73 -3.18 -10.53
CA ASN A 59 5.85 -2.26 -10.35
C ASN A 59 5.63 -1.21 -9.26
N SER A 60 4.73 -1.48 -8.31
CA SER A 60 4.58 -0.66 -7.11
C SER A 60 5.53 -1.13 -6.02
N GLY A 61 5.58 -0.42 -4.92
CA GLY A 61 6.37 -0.85 -3.79
C GLY A 61 5.90 -0.22 -2.50
N SER A 62 6.16 -0.91 -1.38
CA SER A 62 5.82 -0.41 -0.06
C SER A 62 7.01 -0.49 0.87
N GLY A 63 7.36 0.65 1.46
CA GLY A 63 8.32 0.77 2.54
C GLY A 63 7.64 1.08 3.87
N ILE A 64 6.34 0.87 3.96
CA ILE A 64 5.55 0.98 5.20
C ILE A 64 4.72 -0.27 5.37
N SER A 65 4.29 -0.55 6.59
CA SER A 65 3.30 -1.60 6.83
C SER A 65 1.92 -1.15 6.35
N LEU A 66 1.14 -2.09 5.84
CA LEU A 66 -0.23 -1.87 5.45
C LEU A 66 -1.14 -2.73 6.32
N GLY A 67 -2.23 -2.16 6.81
CA GLY A 67 -3.29 -2.92 7.46
C GLY A 67 -4.08 -3.73 6.42
N ASP A 68 -5.30 -4.10 6.76
CA ASP A 68 -6.14 -4.87 5.86
C ASP A 68 -6.72 -4.02 4.73
N ARG A 69 -6.93 -4.62 3.57
CA ARG A 69 -7.63 -4.00 2.44
C ARG A 69 -7.00 -2.71 1.94
N CYS A 70 -5.68 -2.62 1.98
CA CYS A 70 -4.95 -1.49 1.43
C CYS A 70 -4.57 -1.74 -0.03
N THR A 71 -4.49 -0.67 -0.81
CA THR A 71 -4.09 -0.74 -2.22
C THR A 71 -3.00 0.30 -2.50
N ILE A 72 -1.99 -0.10 -3.25
CA ILE A 72 -1.02 0.82 -3.86
C ILE A 72 -1.16 0.72 -5.36
N GLU A 73 -1.38 1.87 -6.02
CA GLU A 73 -1.51 1.96 -7.46
C GLU A 73 -0.28 1.42 -8.19
N ALA A 74 -0.48 0.83 -9.35
CA ALA A 74 0.62 0.36 -10.20
C ALA A 74 1.62 1.49 -10.49
N GLY A 75 2.90 1.17 -10.44
CA GLY A 75 3.98 2.11 -10.71
C GLY A 75 4.31 3.07 -9.57
N LEU A 76 3.59 3.03 -8.46
CA LEU A 76 3.81 3.92 -7.33
C LEU A 76 4.65 3.24 -6.25
N TYR A 77 5.70 3.92 -5.80
CA TYR A 77 6.53 3.45 -4.70
C TYR A 77 6.34 4.34 -3.48
N VAL A 78 5.81 3.78 -2.39
CA VAL A 78 5.54 4.50 -1.14
C VAL A 78 6.59 4.10 -0.11
N THR A 79 7.44 5.05 0.26
CA THR A 79 8.45 4.85 1.33
C THR A 79 8.02 5.61 2.58
N GLY A 80 8.66 5.32 3.71
CA GLY A 80 8.31 5.98 4.97
C GLY A 80 8.40 7.50 4.92
N GLY A 81 9.31 8.06 4.12
CA GLY A 81 9.48 9.50 3.97
C GLY A 81 8.65 10.15 2.88
N THR A 82 7.90 9.38 2.10
CA THR A 82 7.06 9.95 1.04
C THR A 82 6.03 10.88 1.63
N ILE A 83 5.91 12.10 1.07
CA ILE A 83 4.88 13.05 1.50
C ILE A 83 3.56 12.67 0.85
N ILE A 84 2.57 12.44 1.68
CA ILE A 84 1.24 12.00 1.26
C ILE A 84 0.26 13.15 1.46
N THR A 85 -0.53 13.44 0.43
CA THR A 85 -1.70 14.31 0.55
C THR A 85 -2.88 13.44 0.96
N VAL A 86 -3.36 13.63 2.18
CA VAL A 86 -4.50 12.86 2.70
C VAL A 86 -5.78 13.55 2.25
N LEU A 87 -6.66 12.79 1.59
CA LEU A 87 -7.94 13.29 1.09
C LEU A 87 -9.08 12.84 2.00
N ASP A 88 -10.13 13.65 2.07
CA ASP A 88 -11.38 13.26 2.73
C ASP A 88 -12.29 12.46 1.78
N ASP A 89 -13.50 12.10 2.24
CA ASP A 89 -14.45 11.33 1.44
C ASP A 89 -14.94 12.10 0.19
N ASN A 90 -14.85 13.41 0.22
CA ASN A 90 -15.18 14.27 -0.93
C ASN A 90 -13.95 14.55 -1.82
N LYS A 91 -12.84 13.90 -1.55
CA LYS A 91 -11.56 14.04 -2.26
C LYS A 91 -10.95 15.44 -2.18
N ASN A 92 -11.26 16.15 -1.11
CA ASN A 92 -10.60 17.42 -0.80
C ASN A 92 -9.36 17.18 0.07
N ASP A 93 -8.33 17.99 -0.10
CA ASP A 93 -7.11 17.92 0.69
C ASP A 93 -7.41 18.25 2.15
N VAL A 94 -7.13 17.31 3.05
CA VAL A 94 -7.30 17.50 4.49
C VAL A 94 -5.98 17.93 5.12
N ARG A 95 -4.92 17.19 4.84
CA ARG A 95 -3.60 17.45 5.40
C ARG A 95 -2.51 16.74 4.59
N LYS A 96 -1.27 17.11 4.86
CA LYS A 96 -0.11 16.36 4.38
C LYS A 96 0.53 15.60 5.54
N ALA A 97 0.99 14.39 5.25
CA ALA A 97 1.63 13.53 6.24
C ALA A 97 2.77 12.76 5.57
N LYS A 98 3.73 12.31 6.36
CA LYS A 98 4.69 11.33 5.84
C LYS A 98 4.03 9.95 5.87
N ALA A 99 4.33 9.13 4.87
CA ALA A 99 3.72 7.81 4.77
C ALA A 99 3.92 6.97 6.04
N ARG A 100 5.04 7.13 6.74
CA ARG A 100 5.29 6.42 8.00
C ARG A 100 4.22 6.66 9.06
N GLU A 101 3.56 7.83 9.04
CA GLU A 101 2.48 8.15 9.98
C GLU A 101 1.20 7.36 9.68
N LEU A 102 1.09 6.80 8.48
CA LEU A 102 -0.05 6.00 8.04
C LEU A 102 0.24 4.49 8.11
N SER A 103 1.44 4.11 8.53
CA SER A 103 1.86 2.71 8.59
C SER A 103 0.93 1.89 9.48
N GLY A 104 0.50 0.73 8.98
CA GLY A 104 -0.35 -0.19 9.73
C GLY A 104 -1.84 0.10 9.70
N GLN A 105 -2.28 1.21 9.12
CA GLN A 105 -3.71 1.52 9.01
C GLN A 105 -4.36 0.69 7.90
N SER A 106 -5.64 0.39 8.07
CA SER A 106 -6.42 -0.41 7.12
C SER A 106 -7.25 0.47 6.18
N ASP A 107 -7.69 -0.11 5.07
CA ASP A 107 -8.62 0.50 4.12
C ASP A 107 -8.08 1.78 3.47
N LEU A 108 -6.78 1.81 3.17
CA LEU A 108 -6.13 2.93 2.50
C LEU A 108 -5.86 2.63 1.03
N LEU A 109 -6.06 3.62 0.19
CA LEU A 109 -5.67 3.60 -1.21
C LEU A 109 -4.63 4.68 -1.45
N PHE A 110 -3.45 4.29 -1.90
CA PHE A 110 -2.38 5.21 -2.31
C PHE A 110 -2.34 5.31 -3.82
N ARG A 111 -2.39 6.53 -4.34
CA ARG A 111 -2.34 6.79 -5.77
C ARG A 111 -1.53 8.04 -6.07
N ARG A 112 -1.08 8.17 -7.32
CA ARG A 112 -0.46 9.41 -7.79
C ARG A 112 -1.50 10.24 -8.54
N ASN A 113 -1.57 11.52 -8.22
CA ASN A 113 -2.34 12.48 -9.02
C ASN A 113 -1.57 12.74 -10.31
N SER A 114 -2.14 12.37 -11.46
CA SER A 114 -1.45 12.47 -12.75
C SER A 114 -1.25 13.92 -13.22
N VAL A 115 -1.97 14.86 -12.64
CA VAL A 115 -1.86 16.29 -13.00
C VAL A 115 -0.77 16.97 -12.15
N THR A 116 -0.79 16.76 -10.84
CA THR A 116 0.12 17.44 -9.91
C THR A 116 1.36 16.62 -9.57
N GLY A 117 1.32 15.30 -9.75
CA GLY A 117 2.36 14.39 -9.32
C GLY A 117 2.30 14.05 -7.84
N ALA A 118 1.40 14.66 -7.08
CA ALA A 118 1.27 14.39 -5.66
C ALA A 118 0.84 12.95 -5.40
N VAL A 119 1.41 12.33 -4.36
CA VAL A 119 0.95 11.04 -3.87
C VAL A 119 -0.19 11.28 -2.92
N GLU A 120 -1.34 10.69 -3.22
CA GLU A 120 -2.57 10.89 -2.46
C GLU A 120 -2.97 9.61 -1.74
N CYS A 121 -3.59 9.77 -0.57
CA CYS A 121 -4.17 8.68 0.19
C CYS A 121 -5.64 9.00 0.46
N LEU A 122 -6.51 8.04 0.14
CA LEU A 122 -7.93 8.12 0.46
C LEU A 122 -8.36 6.77 1.01
N THR A 123 -9.58 6.69 1.57
CA THR A 123 -10.07 5.41 2.05
C THR A 123 -10.45 4.52 0.88
N ASN A 124 -10.08 3.25 0.96
CA ASN A 124 -10.40 2.27 -0.07
C ASN A 124 -11.92 2.05 -0.19
N LEU A 125 -12.64 2.24 0.90
CA LEU A 125 -14.10 2.17 0.90
C LEU A 125 -14.71 3.26 0.03
N SER A 126 -14.25 4.50 0.15
CA SER A 126 -14.69 5.61 -0.71
C SER A 126 -14.40 5.36 -2.18
N ALA A 127 -13.26 4.74 -2.49
CA ALA A 127 -12.91 4.39 -3.87
C ALA A 127 -13.87 3.33 -4.43
N ILE A 128 -14.26 2.33 -3.63
CA ILE A 128 -15.21 1.30 -4.02
C ILE A 128 -16.59 1.91 -4.27
N GLU A 129 -17.06 2.77 -3.40
CA GLU A 129 -18.34 3.47 -3.55
C GLU A 129 -18.38 4.29 -4.85
N LEU A 130 -17.31 5.02 -5.14
CA LEU A 130 -17.21 5.80 -6.37
C LEU A 130 -17.30 4.91 -7.61
N ASN A 131 -16.61 3.76 -7.61
CA ASN A 131 -16.68 2.81 -8.71
C ASN A 131 -18.09 2.25 -8.88
N SER A 132 -18.78 1.97 -7.79
CA SER A 132 -20.18 1.51 -7.84
C SER A 132 -21.10 2.55 -8.46
N GLU A 133 -20.93 3.83 -8.14
CA GLU A 133 -21.69 4.92 -8.73
C GLU A 133 -21.43 5.07 -10.23
N LEU A 134 -20.18 4.88 -10.66
CA LEU A 134 -19.79 4.97 -12.07
C LEU A 134 -20.30 3.82 -12.91
N HIS A 135 -20.56 2.67 -12.31
CA HIS A 135 -20.99 1.46 -13.00
C HIS A 135 -22.49 1.14 -12.83
N SER A 136 -23.19 1.93 -12.07
CA SER A 136 -24.63 1.73 -11.85
C SER A 136 -25.48 2.37 -12.93
#